data_0324ee1c8321c5241862dd3c5f1dbf81
#
_entry.id   0324ee1c8321c5241862dd3c5f1dbf81
#
_cell.length_a   1.000
_cell.length_b   1.000
_cell.length_c   1.000
_cell.angle_alpha   90.00
_cell.angle_beta   90.00
_cell.angle_gamma   90.00
#
_symmetry.space_group_name_H-M   'P 1'
#
loop_
_entity.id
_entity.type
_entity.pdbx_description
1 polymer ?
#
loop_
_entity_poly.entity_id
_entity_poly.type
_entity_poly.pdbx_seq_one_letter_code
_entity_poly.pdbx_strand_id
1 'polypeptide(L)'
;WITILILTCIIAYALGRLSIVWLKKKNHKKTIPPAIPAHLIALKELEKLYAGPLMKKECSTSFVTALSLILRRYLEARFHLNAPDQTTEEIFDKLKESPILSDQQQKILTTFLQQADIVKFAKGSWEINAMEDAFNTTRNFIQDTAEYAEGEKL
;
A
#
# COMPACT_ATOMS: atom_id res chain seq x y z
N TRP A 1 -29.03 15.07 39.43
CA TRP A 1 -28.13 13.96 39.70
C TRP A 1 -28.04 13.01 38.51
N ILE A 2 -29.16 12.64 37.88
CA ILE A 2 -29.22 11.81 36.68
C ILE A 2 -28.54 12.52 35.49
N THR A 3 -28.70 13.81 35.32
CA THR A 3 -28.07 14.62 34.26
C THR A 3 -26.53 14.66 34.40
N ILE A 4 -26.04 14.72 35.63
CA ILE A 4 -24.58 14.69 35.92
C ILE A 4 -23.99 13.31 35.56
N LEU A 5 -24.71 12.23 35.90
CA LEU A 5 -24.30 10.85 35.57
C LEU A 5 -24.24 10.63 34.05
N ILE A 6 -25.21 11.13 33.30
CA ILE A 6 -25.20 11.03 31.82
C ILE A 6 -24.04 11.83 31.24
N LEU A 7 -23.79 13.04 31.75
CA LEU A 7 -22.70 13.88 31.25
C LEU A 7 -21.31 13.24 31.50
N THR A 8 -21.11 12.62 32.68
CA THR A 8 -19.85 11.92 32.99
C THR A 8 -19.65 10.70 32.12
N CYS A 9 -20.71 9.93 31.81
CA CYS A 9 -20.61 8.79 30.86
C CYS A 9 -20.25 9.22 29.44
N ILE A 10 -20.83 10.35 28.96
CA ILE A 10 -20.51 10.86 27.62
C ILE A 10 -19.04 11.31 27.52
N ILE A 11 -18.56 12.03 28.57
CA ILE A 11 -17.16 12.48 28.62
C ILE A 11 -16.20 11.29 28.70
N ALA A 12 -16.50 10.28 29.53
CA ALA A 12 -15.68 9.06 29.61
C ALA A 12 -15.64 8.29 28.29
N TYR A 13 -16.77 8.18 27.58
CA TYR A 13 -16.85 7.57 26.26
C TYR A 13 -16.04 8.36 25.21
N ALA A 14 -16.15 9.68 25.20
CA ALA A 14 -15.40 10.53 24.28
C ALA A 14 -13.89 10.46 24.52
N LEU A 15 -13.46 10.47 25.80
CA LEU A 15 -12.04 10.31 26.16
C LEU A 15 -11.51 8.93 25.82
N GLY A 16 -12.31 7.87 25.98
CA GLY A 16 -11.96 6.51 25.57
C GLY A 16 -11.77 6.39 24.05
N ARG A 17 -12.65 7.01 23.28
CA ARG A 17 -12.51 7.05 21.80
C ARG A 17 -11.28 7.85 21.35
N LEU A 18 -11.00 8.97 22.01
CA LEU A 18 -9.85 9.81 21.71
C LEU A 18 -8.53 9.07 22.02
N SER A 19 -8.47 8.34 23.15
CA SER A 19 -7.27 7.57 23.52
C SER A 19 -7.04 6.38 22.57
N ILE A 20 -8.07 5.70 22.09
CA ILE A 20 -7.95 4.62 21.09
C ILE A 20 -7.43 5.16 19.75
N VAL A 21 -7.93 6.31 19.30
CA VAL A 21 -7.44 6.97 18.09
C VAL A 21 -6.00 7.45 18.26
N TRP A 22 -5.65 7.96 19.43
CA TRP A 22 -4.29 8.43 19.74
C TRP A 22 -3.29 7.28 19.88
N LEU A 23 -3.70 6.17 20.48
CA LEU A 23 -2.88 4.94 20.58
C LEU A 23 -2.69 4.27 19.21
N LYS A 24 -3.70 4.28 18.34
CA LYS A 24 -3.53 3.85 16.93
C LYS A 24 -2.56 4.75 16.16
N LYS A 25 -2.57 6.06 16.41
CA LYS A 25 -1.65 7.02 15.78
C LYS A 25 -0.21 6.92 16.33
N LYS A 26 -0.03 6.42 17.56
CA LYS A 26 1.29 6.30 18.21
C LYS A 26 1.98 4.95 17.93
N ASN A 27 1.27 3.99 17.33
CA ASN A 27 1.82 2.70 16.92
C ASN A 27 2.49 2.72 15.53
N HIS A 28 2.89 3.91 15.03
CA HIS A 28 4.01 3.96 14.10
C HIS A 28 5.26 3.54 14.87
N LYS A 29 5.42 2.24 15.04
CA LYS A 29 6.69 1.66 15.43
C LYS A 29 7.74 2.27 14.52
N LYS A 30 8.72 2.96 15.10
CA LYS A 30 10.00 3.21 14.43
C LYS A 30 10.42 1.87 13.85
N THR A 31 10.18 1.67 12.57
CA THR A 31 10.73 0.53 11.85
C THR A 31 12.24 0.70 11.97
N ILE A 32 12.87 -0.16 12.74
CA ILE A 32 14.29 -0.45 12.59
C ILE A 32 14.43 -0.71 11.08
N PRO A 33 15.30 0.00 10.35
CA PRO A 33 15.45 -0.24 8.94
C PRO A 33 15.64 -1.74 8.74
N PRO A 34 14.84 -2.40 7.89
CA PRO A 34 14.98 -3.82 7.69
C PRO A 34 16.41 -4.07 7.22
N ALA A 35 17.07 -5.09 7.79
CA ALA A 35 18.42 -5.51 7.36
C ALA A 35 18.45 -5.85 5.84
N ILE A 36 17.28 -6.00 5.22
CA ILE A 36 17.08 -6.25 3.78
C ILE A 36 16.38 -5.02 3.17
N PRO A 37 16.91 -4.44 2.10
CA PRO A 37 16.29 -3.33 1.38
C PRO A 37 14.83 -3.62 0.96
N ALA A 38 13.96 -2.61 1.06
CA ALA A 38 12.53 -2.75 0.80
C ALA A 38 12.23 -3.29 -0.62
N HIS A 39 12.99 -2.85 -1.62
CA HIS A 39 12.83 -3.32 -3.00
C HIS A 39 13.15 -4.81 -3.17
N LEU A 40 14.15 -5.35 -2.45
CA LEU A 40 14.47 -6.78 -2.53
C LEU A 40 13.36 -7.65 -1.94
N ILE A 41 12.75 -7.21 -0.85
CA ILE A 41 11.60 -7.90 -0.25
C ILE A 41 10.43 -7.89 -1.22
N ALA A 42 10.10 -6.72 -1.79
CA ALA A 42 8.99 -6.56 -2.71
C ALA A 42 9.19 -7.38 -4.01
N LEU A 43 10.36 -7.34 -4.61
CA LEU A 43 10.68 -8.13 -5.80
C LEU A 43 10.56 -9.63 -5.54
N LYS A 44 11.04 -10.11 -4.39
CA LYS A 44 10.91 -11.51 -4.00
C LYS A 44 9.45 -11.93 -3.79
N GLU A 45 8.62 -11.06 -3.22
CA GLU A 45 7.18 -11.30 -3.07
C GLU A 45 6.48 -11.32 -4.44
N LEU A 46 6.86 -10.43 -5.38
CA LEU A 46 6.37 -10.42 -6.74
C LEU A 46 6.70 -11.73 -7.49
N GLU A 47 7.93 -12.20 -7.39
CA GLU A 47 8.35 -13.45 -8.02
C GLU A 47 7.54 -14.65 -7.50
N LYS A 48 7.32 -14.72 -6.19
CA LYS A 48 6.48 -15.74 -5.57
C LYS A 48 5.02 -15.67 -6.05
N LEU A 49 4.48 -14.46 -6.19
CA LEU A 49 3.12 -14.24 -6.70
C LEU A 49 3.00 -14.72 -8.14
N TYR A 50 3.96 -14.37 -9.00
CA TYR A 50 3.97 -14.74 -10.42
C TYR A 50 4.12 -16.24 -10.63
N ALA A 51 5.03 -16.90 -9.89
CA ALA A 51 5.23 -18.34 -9.93
C ALA A 51 4.11 -19.14 -9.24
N GLY A 52 3.21 -18.45 -8.55
CA GLY A 52 2.17 -19.07 -7.75
C GLY A 52 0.91 -19.47 -8.56
N PRO A 53 -0.05 -20.11 -7.89
CA PRO A 53 -1.27 -20.60 -8.53
C PRO A 53 -2.25 -19.50 -8.93
N LEU A 54 -2.03 -18.24 -8.53
CA LEU A 54 -2.93 -17.12 -8.79
C LEU A 54 -2.79 -16.53 -10.20
N MET A 55 -1.76 -16.92 -10.95
CA MET A 55 -1.56 -16.48 -12.33
C MET A 55 -2.48 -17.23 -13.29
N LYS A 56 -3.79 -17.12 -13.04
CA LYS A 56 -4.89 -17.71 -13.82
C LYS A 56 -6.03 -16.71 -13.92
N LYS A 57 -6.76 -16.73 -15.04
CA LYS A 57 -7.89 -15.81 -15.27
C LYS A 57 -8.94 -15.87 -14.16
N GLU A 58 -9.28 -17.05 -13.68
CA GLU A 58 -10.27 -17.29 -12.62
C GLU A 58 -9.82 -16.69 -11.27
N CYS A 59 -8.52 -16.49 -11.10
CA CYS A 59 -7.92 -15.94 -9.89
C CYS A 59 -7.54 -14.46 -10.03
N SER A 60 -7.95 -13.77 -11.09
CA SER A 60 -7.49 -12.41 -11.42
C SER A 60 -7.72 -11.43 -10.26
N THR A 61 -8.87 -11.46 -9.59
CA THR A 61 -9.16 -10.60 -8.43
C THR A 61 -8.20 -10.87 -7.27
N SER A 62 -7.91 -12.14 -6.99
CA SER A 62 -6.96 -12.52 -5.93
C SER A 62 -5.55 -12.13 -6.27
N PHE A 63 -5.14 -12.30 -7.53
CA PHE A 63 -3.84 -11.87 -8.04
C PHE A 63 -3.65 -10.35 -7.91
N VAL A 64 -4.62 -9.57 -8.42
CA VAL A 64 -4.58 -8.10 -8.38
C VAL A 64 -4.59 -7.59 -6.93
N THR A 65 -5.35 -8.24 -6.04
CA THR A 65 -5.36 -7.91 -4.62
C THR A 65 -3.99 -8.14 -3.98
N ALA A 66 -3.36 -9.28 -4.25
CA ALA A 66 -2.02 -9.58 -3.74
C ALA A 66 -0.97 -8.63 -4.31
N LEU A 67 -1.01 -8.37 -5.63
CA LEU A 67 -0.11 -7.45 -6.31
C LEU A 67 -0.21 -6.02 -5.73
N SER A 68 -1.43 -5.52 -5.56
CA SER A 68 -1.71 -4.23 -4.94
C SER A 68 -1.18 -4.14 -3.50
N LEU A 69 -1.31 -5.22 -2.73
CA LEU A 69 -0.82 -5.27 -1.35
C LEU A 69 0.71 -5.25 -1.28
N ILE A 70 1.39 -5.99 -2.16
CA ILE A 70 2.86 -5.97 -2.27
C ILE A 70 3.35 -4.54 -2.55
N LEU A 71 2.74 -3.86 -3.53
CA LEU A 71 3.09 -2.49 -3.86
C LEU A 71 2.85 -1.53 -2.69
N ARG A 72 1.71 -1.63 -2.00
CA ARG A 72 1.40 -0.79 -0.83
C ARG A 72 2.40 -0.99 0.31
N ARG A 73 2.81 -2.23 0.58
CA ARG A 73 3.86 -2.53 1.57
C ARG A 73 5.21 -1.96 1.17
N TYR A 74 5.53 -2.02 -0.12
CA TYR A 74 6.75 -1.38 -0.63
C TYR A 74 6.73 0.13 -0.43
N LEU A 75 5.61 0.80 -0.74
CA LEU A 75 5.44 2.24 -0.53
C LEU A 75 5.58 2.63 0.94
N GLU A 76 5.05 1.81 1.86
CA GLU A 76 5.24 2.03 3.30
C GLU A 76 6.70 1.89 3.71
N ALA A 77 7.34 0.78 3.31
CA ALA A 77 8.71 0.48 3.71
C ALA A 77 9.72 1.47 3.12
N ARG A 78 9.50 1.94 1.88
CA ARG A 78 10.42 2.80 1.14
C ARG A 78 10.18 4.29 1.40
N PHE A 79 8.92 4.71 1.44
CA PHE A 79 8.52 6.12 1.48
C PHE A 79 7.77 6.52 2.76
N HIS A 80 7.52 5.58 3.67
CA HIS A 80 6.80 5.79 4.93
C HIS A 80 5.37 6.33 4.73
N LEU A 81 4.71 5.93 3.65
CA LEU A 81 3.40 6.43 3.26
C LEU A 81 2.23 5.78 3.99
N ASN A 82 2.44 4.76 4.84
CA ASN A 82 1.38 3.98 5.50
C ASN A 82 0.31 3.44 4.51
N ALA A 83 0.73 3.15 3.29
CA ALA A 83 -0.13 2.82 2.17
C ALA A 83 -1.03 1.56 2.34
N PRO A 84 -0.66 0.51 3.13
CA PRO A 84 -1.53 -0.63 3.37
C PRO A 84 -2.87 -0.29 4.03
N ASP A 85 -2.89 0.73 4.90
CA ASP A 85 -4.05 1.13 5.70
C ASP A 85 -4.82 2.31 5.08
N GLN A 86 -4.39 2.81 3.92
CA GLN A 86 -4.96 3.98 3.26
C GLN A 86 -5.75 3.63 2.01
N THR A 87 -6.74 4.45 1.71
CA THR A 87 -7.41 4.42 0.41
C THR A 87 -6.47 4.91 -0.70
N THR A 88 -6.83 4.61 -1.93
CA THR A 88 -6.07 5.07 -3.11
C THR A 88 -6.02 6.60 -3.17
N GLU A 89 -7.12 7.28 -2.86
CA GLU A 89 -7.23 8.75 -2.82
C GLU A 89 -6.30 9.36 -1.75
N GLU A 90 -6.28 8.79 -0.54
CA GLU A 90 -5.41 9.26 0.55
C GLU A 90 -3.92 9.12 0.21
N ILE A 91 -3.55 8.06 -0.52
CA ILE A 91 -2.17 7.90 -1.03
C ILE A 91 -1.85 9.01 -2.02
N PHE A 92 -2.78 9.33 -2.95
CA PHE A 92 -2.56 10.37 -3.95
C PHE A 92 -2.42 11.76 -3.36
N ASP A 93 -3.25 12.10 -2.39
CA ASP A 93 -3.17 13.41 -1.74
C ASP A 93 -1.82 13.59 -1.04
N LYS A 94 -1.32 12.55 -0.38
CA LYS A 94 0.02 12.58 0.24
C LYS A 94 1.15 12.70 -0.79
N LEU A 95 1.01 12.04 -1.93
CA LEU A 95 2.02 12.13 -2.99
C LEU A 95 2.07 13.51 -3.64
N LYS A 96 0.92 14.20 -3.74
CA LYS A 96 0.88 15.60 -4.23
C LYS A 96 1.54 16.58 -3.26
N GLU A 97 1.41 16.34 -1.96
CA GLU A 97 2.00 17.19 -0.92
C GLU A 97 3.52 17.02 -0.80
N SER A 98 4.07 15.91 -1.28
CA SER A 98 5.49 15.59 -1.12
C SER A 98 6.08 15.09 -2.45
N PRO A 99 7.08 15.77 -3.03
CA PRO A 99 7.69 15.40 -4.31
C PRO A 99 8.65 14.19 -4.17
N ILE A 100 8.17 13.10 -3.55
CA ILE A 100 8.95 11.87 -3.34
C ILE A 100 9.10 11.08 -4.64
N LEU A 101 8.08 11.15 -5.52
CA LEU A 101 8.02 10.48 -6.80
C LEU A 101 7.92 11.52 -7.93
N SER A 102 8.52 11.24 -9.08
CA SER A 102 8.32 12.04 -10.29
C SER A 102 6.86 11.98 -10.75
N ASP A 103 6.42 12.97 -11.54
CA ASP A 103 5.07 13.01 -12.08
C ASP A 103 4.71 11.75 -12.88
N GLN A 104 5.68 11.19 -13.62
CA GLN A 104 5.50 9.95 -14.35
C GLN A 104 5.31 8.76 -13.41
N GLN A 105 6.09 8.65 -12.35
CA GLN A 105 5.97 7.60 -11.34
C GLN A 105 4.65 7.71 -10.58
N GLN A 106 4.23 8.92 -10.22
CA GLN A 106 2.92 9.17 -9.61
C GLN A 106 1.78 8.73 -10.54
N LYS A 107 1.86 9.05 -11.83
CA LYS A 107 0.86 8.65 -12.82
C LYS A 107 0.77 7.12 -12.96
N ILE A 108 1.90 6.43 -13.05
CA ILE A 108 1.95 4.96 -13.14
C ILE A 108 1.29 4.34 -11.90
N LEU A 109 1.68 4.79 -10.71
CA LEU A 109 1.15 4.31 -9.44
C LEU A 109 -0.35 4.56 -9.33
N THR A 110 -0.80 5.77 -9.65
CA THR A 110 -2.21 6.19 -9.63
C THR A 110 -3.05 5.30 -10.53
N THR A 111 -2.63 5.17 -11.80
CA THR A 111 -3.35 4.38 -12.79
C THR A 111 -3.48 2.92 -12.35
N PHE A 112 -2.39 2.32 -11.87
CA PHE A 112 -2.40 0.94 -11.39
C PHE A 112 -3.34 0.74 -10.20
N LEU A 113 -3.25 1.59 -9.16
CA LEU A 113 -4.08 1.44 -7.95
C LEU A 113 -5.58 1.62 -8.26
N GLN A 114 -5.94 2.59 -9.11
CA GLN A 114 -7.33 2.79 -9.55
C GLN A 114 -7.85 1.57 -10.32
N GLN A 115 -7.08 1.03 -11.25
CA GLN A 115 -7.47 -0.17 -11.99
C GLN A 115 -7.58 -1.39 -11.09
N ALA A 116 -6.69 -1.54 -10.12
CA ALA A 116 -6.75 -2.61 -9.12
C ALA A 116 -8.02 -2.51 -8.27
N ASP A 117 -8.41 -1.30 -7.86
CA ASP A 117 -9.64 -1.09 -7.08
C ASP A 117 -10.90 -1.40 -7.88
N ILE A 118 -10.94 -1.10 -9.19
CA ILE A 118 -12.04 -1.50 -10.07
C ILE A 118 -12.19 -3.02 -10.11
N VAL A 119 -11.10 -3.77 -10.26
CA VAL A 119 -11.13 -5.25 -10.27
C VAL A 119 -11.60 -5.81 -8.94
N LYS A 120 -11.13 -5.24 -7.83
CA LYS A 120 -11.48 -5.69 -6.46
C LYS A 120 -12.95 -5.46 -6.10
N PHE A 121 -13.51 -4.30 -6.49
CA PHE A 121 -14.80 -3.83 -5.99
C PHE A 121 -15.92 -3.89 -7.03
N ALA A 122 -15.63 -3.81 -8.31
CA ALA A 122 -16.62 -3.80 -9.39
C ALA A 122 -16.84 -5.17 -10.06
N LYS A 123 -16.37 -6.27 -9.43
CA LYS A 123 -16.41 -7.63 -10.01
C LYS A 123 -15.74 -7.71 -11.40
N GLY A 124 -14.74 -6.84 -11.63
CA GLY A 124 -13.91 -6.89 -12.81
C GLY A 124 -13.05 -8.15 -12.83
N SER A 125 -12.64 -8.56 -14.02
CA SER A 125 -11.62 -9.59 -14.20
C SER A 125 -10.59 -9.09 -15.21
N TRP A 126 -9.34 -9.46 -14.99
CA TRP A 126 -8.27 -9.21 -15.96
C TRP A 126 -7.98 -10.48 -16.74
N GLU A 127 -7.73 -10.32 -18.02
CA GLU A 127 -7.12 -11.37 -18.82
C GLU A 127 -5.66 -11.57 -18.39
N ILE A 128 -5.10 -12.73 -18.72
CA ILE A 128 -3.72 -13.09 -18.32
C ILE A 128 -2.72 -12.03 -18.80
N ASN A 129 -2.84 -11.55 -20.03
CA ASN A 129 -1.96 -10.51 -20.56
C ASN A 129 -2.01 -9.21 -19.73
N ALA A 130 -3.20 -8.79 -19.28
CA ALA A 130 -3.34 -7.63 -18.41
C ALA A 130 -2.73 -7.85 -17.01
N MET A 131 -2.78 -9.08 -16.51
CA MET A 131 -2.11 -9.45 -15.25
C MET A 131 -0.59 -9.42 -15.40
N GLU A 132 -0.05 -9.88 -16.52
CA GLU A 132 1.37 -9.82 -16.85
C GLU A 132 1.85 -8.39 -17.01
N ASP A 133 1.10 -7.54 -17.72
CA ASP A 133 1.41 -6.12 -17.88
C ASP A 133 1.42 -5.39 -16.54
N ALA A 134 0.45 -5.67 -15.69
CA ALA A 134 0.38 -5.10 -14.34
C ALA A 134 1.55 -5.56 -13.45
N PHE A 135 1.91 -6.83 -13.54
CA PHE A 135 3.08 -7.38 -12.85
C PHE A 135 4.36 -6.68 -13.30
N ASN A 136 4.58 -6.59 -14.61
CA ASN A 136 5.77 -5.94 -15.18
C ASN A 136 5.84 -4.45 -14.83
N THR A 137 4.69 -3.76 -14.90
CA THR A 137 4.59 -2.34 -14.51
C THR A 137 4.96 -2.15 -13.04
N THR A 138 4.43 -2.99 -12.15
CA THR A 138 4.75 -2.93 -10.70
C THR A 138 6.21 -3.27 -10.44
N ARG A 139 6.76 -4.27 -11.10
CA ARG A 139 8.17 -4.65 -10.99
C ARG A 139 9.10 -3.51 -11.42
N ASN A 140 8.84 -2.93 -12.59
CA ASN A 140 9.63 -1.81 -13.10
C ASN A 140 9.54 -0.60 -12.17
N PHE A 141 8.34 -0.28 -11.68
CA PHE A 141 8.15 0.81 -10.72
C PHE A 141 9.00 0.61 -9.45
N ILE A 142 9.04 -0.61 -8.90
CA ILE A 142 9.84 -0.92 -7.71
C ILE A 142 11.34 -0.80 -8.02
N GLN A 143 11.78 -1.25 -9.19
CA GLN A 143 13.18 -1.14 -9.62
C GLN A 143 13.60 0.32 -9.84
N ASP A 144 12.75 1.11 -10.50
CA ASP A 144 13.04 2.52 -10.81
C ASP A 144 13.05 3.41 -9.56
N THR A 145 12.33 3.02 -8.52
CA THR A 145 12.25 3.76 -7.25
C THR A 145 13.07 3.13 -6.13
N ALA A 146 13.83 2.08 -6.44
CA ALA A 146 14.70 1.41 -5.48
C ALA A 146 15.80 2.34 -4.97
N GLU A 147 16.14 2.22 -3.69
CA GLU A 147 17.32 2.83 -3.12
C GLU A 147 18.47 1.85 -3.26
N TYR A 148 19.37 2.14 -4.17
CA TYR A 148 20.61 1.39 -4.29
C TYR A 148 21.66 2.06 -3.41
N ALA A 149 22.42 1.28 -2.64
CA ALA A 149 23.63 1.78 -1.99
C ALA A 149 24.60 2.28 -3.08
N GLU A 150 25.31 3.38 -2.80
CA GLU A 150 26.33 3.89 -3.74
C GLU A 150 27.30 2.74 -4.09
N GLY A 151 27.22 2.24 -5.33
CA GLY A 151 28.04 1.14 -5.84
C GLY A 151 27.29 -0.06 -6.37
N GLU A 152 25.98 -0.18 -6.22
CA GLU A 152 25.17 -1.34 -6.60
C GLU A 152 24.33 -1.14 -7.87
N LYS A 153 24.64 -0.12 -8.67
CA LYS A 153 24.08 0.01 -10.03
C LYS A 153 24.90 -0.88 -10.97
N LEU A 154 24.35 -2.05 -11.28
CA LEU A 154 24.80 -2.87 -12.41
C LEU A 154 24.27 -2.30 -13.72
#